data_0d8078ccb4f0b292a5dc5fd94d24ab31
#
_entry.id   0d8078ccb4f0b292a5dc5fd94d24ab31
#
_cell.length_a   1.000
_cell.length_b   1.000
_cell.length_c   1.000
_cell.angle_alpha   90.00
_cell.angle_beta   90.00
_cell.angle_gamma   90.00
#
_symmetry.space_group_name_H-M   'P 1'
#
loop_
_entity.id
_entity.type
_entity.pdbx_description
1 polymer ?
#
loop_
_entity_poly.entity_id
_entity_poly.type
_entity_poly.pdbx_seq_one_letter_code
_entity_poly.pdbx_strand_id
1 'polypeptide(L)'
;SFAPELSKGTALRSGDAAVIVMCQTDNDAVLRVTGWANYAPHGNEYRLYCTKGGAEVNRYNGNIHISYKQHSRPEGEERCDIEYTPEWPVKELGELADKEGHDGGDFWVIYDFVKALEEGRKPYWDVYRATRAASVAILAWRSVLNGGQPMDIPDFRREEDRRKYEFDNISPYPDENYRVNIPCSSRPYAPTEEDLAALKERFGQEADLPMK
;
A
#
# COMPACT_ATOMS: atom_id res chain seq x y z
N SER A 1 -1.79 -1.78 16.17
CA SER A 1 -0.82 -2.87 16.16
C SER A 1 -1.42 -4.12 16.78
N PHE A 2 -1.14 -5.25 16.14
CA PHE A 2 -1.54 -6.57 16.63
C PHE A 2 -0.30 -7.38 16.97
N ALA A 3 -0.32 -8.05 18.11
CA ALA A 3 0.72 -8.97 18.53
C ALA A 3 2.13 -8.34 18.71
N PRO A 4 2.34 -7.54 19.76
CA PRO A 4 3.63 -6.98 20.10
C PRO A 4 4.77 -7.99 20.23
N GLU A 5 4.44 -9.20 20.66
CA GLU A 5 5.46 -10.26 20.81
C GLU A 5 5.96 -10.80 19.47
N LEU A 6 5.13 -10.74 18.42
CA LEU A 6 5.55 -11.09 17.06
C LEU A 6 6.39 -10.00 16.41
N SER A 7 6.19 -8.75 16.84
CA SER A 7 7.05 -7.63 16.41
C SER A 7 8.48 -7.77 16.91
N LYS A 8 8.73 -8.49 18.02
CA LYS A 8 10.09 -8.80 18.50
C LYS A 8 10.88 -9.65 17.49
N GLY A 9 10.22 -10.61 16.84
CA GLY A 9 10.83 -11.42 15.77
C GLY A 9 11.17 -10.61 14.52
N THR A 10 10.66 -9.37 14.41
CA THR A 10 10.95 -8.41 13.35
C THR A 10 11.76 -7.21 13.85
N ALA A 11 12.48 -7.36 14.95
CA ALA A 11 13.33 -6.33 15.55
C ALA A 11 14.36 -5.74 14.56
N LEU A 12 14.68 -6.51 13.52
CA LEU A 12 15.49 -6.09 12.39
C LEU A 12 14.73 -5.21 11.38
N ARG A 13 13.44 -4.97 11.58
CA ARG A 13 12.59 -4.10 10.75
C ARG A 13 11.96 -3.03 11.63
N SER A 14 11.93 -1.83 11.14
CA SER A 14 11.37 -0.66 11.82
C SER A 14 9.84 -0.64 11.77
N GLY A 15 9.15 -1.72 12.13
CA GLY A 15 7.70 -1.71 12.03
C GLY A 15 6.98 -2.90 12.64
N ASP A 16 5.68 -2.76 12.80
CA ASP A 16 4.80 -3.82 13.23
C ASP A 16 4.55 -4.86 12.13
N ALA A 17 4.31 -6.11 12.54
CA ALA A 17 4.08 -7.21 11.62
C ALA A 17 2.72 -7.14 10.92
N ALA A 18 1.72 -6.48 11.53
CA ALA A 18 0.38 -6.32 10.97
C ALA A 18 -0.27 -5.00 11.40
N VAL A 19 -1.14 -4.49 10.55
CA VAL A 19 -1.87 -3.24 10.78
C VAL A 19 -3.26 -3.28 10.14
N ILE A 20 -4.22 -2.63 10.78
CA ILE A 20 -5.49 -2.25 10.16
C ILE A 20 -5.56 -0.73 10.11
N VAL A 21 -5.81 -0.20 8.93
CA VAL A 21 -6.00 1.22 8.69
C VAL A 21 -7.44 1.46 8.27
N MET A 22 -8.07 2.45 8.89
CA MET A 22 -9.39 2.93 8.50
C MET A 22 -9.23 4.35 7.98
N CYS A 23 -9.70 4.61 6.76
CA CYS A 23 -9.68 5.93 6.16
C CYS A 23 -11.10 6.34 5.78
N GLN A 24 -11.46 7.58 6.06
CA GLN A 24 -12.61 8.24 5.46
C GLN A 24 -12.14 9.01 4.23
N THR A 25 -12.84 8.85 3.12
CA THR A 25 -12.53 9.57 1.89
C THR A 25 -13.34 10.87 1.81
N ASP A 26 -12.98 11.75 0.90
CA ASP A 26 -13.65 13.03 0.68
C ASP A 26 -15.09 12.91 0.13
N ASN A 27 -15.47 11.72 -0.34
CA ASN A 27 -16.84 11.38 -0.76
C ASN A 27 -17.59 10.51 0.27
N ASP A 28 -17.17 10.55 1.54
CA ASP A 28 -17.76 9.81 2.66
C ASP A 28 -17.70 8.28 2.56
N ALA A 29 -16.90 7.73 1.65
CA ALA A 29 -16.64 6.30 1.65
C ALA A 29 -15.65 5.94 2.76
N VAL A 30 -15.74 4.71 3.26
CA VAL A 30 -14.80 4.16 4.22
C VAL A 30 -13.92 3.13 3.54
N LEU A 31 -12.62 3.35 3.60
CA LEU A 31 -11.60 2.41 3.15
C LEU A 31 -11.00 1.70 4.37
N ARG A 32 -11.03 0.37 4.36
CA ARG A 32 -10.30 -0.46 5.31
C ARG A 32 -9.18 -1.19 4.60
N VAL A 33 -7.96 -0.94 5.04
CA VAL A 33 -6.77 -1.65 4.56
C VAL A 33 -6.23 -2.50 5.70
N THR A 34 -6.06 -3.80 5.44
CA THR A 34 -5.40 -4.72 6.36
C THR A 34 -4.08 -5.14 5.72
N GLY A 35 -2.97 -4.83 6.36
CA GLY A 35 -1.63 -5.16 5.89
C GLY A 35 -0.93 -6.09 6.87
N TRP A 36 -0.15 -7.03 6.36
CA TRP A 36 0.77 -7.86 7.13
C TRP A 36 1.99 -8.24 6.31
N ALA A 37 3.15 -8.24 6.96
CA ALA A 37 4.41 -8.49 6.27
C ALA A 37 4.96 -9.91 6.50
N ASN A 38 4.56 -10.56 7.60
CA ASN A 38 5.20 -11.80 8.06
C ASN A 38 4.22 -12.96 8.28
N TYR A 39 3.01 -12.87 7.75
CA TYR A 39 1.98 -13.89 7.88
C TYR A 39 1.63 -14.49 6.53
N ALA A 40 1.23 -15.75 6.55
CA ALA A 40 0.62 -16.43 5.41
C ALA A 40 -0.91 -16.43 5.58
N PRO A 41 -1.66 -16.50 4.47
CA PRO A 41 -1.21 -16.53 3.08
C PRO A 41 -0.86 -15.13 2.56
N HIS A 42 0.05 -15.07 1.59
CA HIS A 42 0.32 -13.84 0.83
C HIS A 42 -0.72 -13.64 -0.27
N GLY A 43 -0.88 -12.41 -0.70
CA GLY A 43 -1.75 -12.02 -1.79
C GLY A 43 -2.60 -10.81 -1.45
N ASN A 44 -3.21 -10.23 -2.46
CA ASN A 44 -4.09 -9.09 -2.34
C ASN A 44 -5.56 -9.54 -2.44
N GLU A 45 -6.40 -9.02 -1.58
CA GLU A 45 -7.85 -9.17 -1.64
C GLU A 45 -8.49 -7.80 -1.73
N TYR A 46 -9.33 -7.62 -2.74
CA TYR A 46 -10.07 -6.38 -2.95
C TYR A 46 -11.56 -6.67 -2.84
N ARG A 47 -12.26 -5.89 -2.00
CA ARG A 47 -13.71 -5.94 -1.85
C ARG A 47 -14.28 -4.55 -1.85
N LEU A 48 -15.32 -4.34 -2.65
CA LEU A 48 -16.06 -3.09 -2.76
C LEU A 48 -17.51 -3.33 -2.36
N TYR A 49 -18.02 -2.54 -1.45
CA TYR A 49 -19.42 -2.53 -1.06
C TYR A 49 -20.01 -1.18 -1.45
N CYS A 50 -20.96 -1.19 -2.38
CA CYS A 50 -21.55 0.01 -2.95
C CYS A 50 -23.07 0.00 -2.78
N THR A 51 -23.70 1.15 -3.01
CA THR A 51 -25.16 1.30 -2.85
C THR A 51 -25.97 0.46 -3.84
N LYS A 52 -25.40 0.17 -5.02
CA LYS A 52 -26.05 -0.60 -6.10
C LYS A 52 -25.60 -2.06 -6.19
N GLY A 53 -24.54 -2.42 -5.50
CA GLY A 53 -23.96 -3.76 -5.55
C GLY A 53 -22.58 -3.79 -4.93
N GLY A 54 -21.79 -4.77 -5.26
CA GLY A 54 -20.42 -4.93 -4.81
C GLY A 54 -19.56 -5.69 -5.80
N ALA A 55 -18.26 -5.70 -5.54
CA ALA A 55 -17.32 -6.50 -6.30
C ALA A 55 -16.25 -7.06 -5.37
N GLU A 56 -15.78 -8.25 -5.65
CA GLU A 56 -14.65 -8.85 -4.95
C GLU A 56 -13.76 -9.63 -5.92
N VAL A 57 -12.47 -9.61 -5.64
CA VAL A 57 -11.48 -10.36 -6.40
C VAL A 57 -11.26 -11.72 -5.74
N ASN A 58 -11.38 -12.78 -6.52
CA ASN A 58 -10.98 -14.11 -6.09
C ASN A 58 -9.44 -14.20 -6.15
N ARG A 59 -8.80 -14.20 -5.00
CA ARG A 59 -7.33 -14.20 -4.89
C ARG A 59 -6.65 -15.47 -5.41
N TYR A 60 -7.40 -16.57 -5.64
CA TYR A 60 -6.82 -17.82 -6.11
C TYR A 60 -6.73 -17.91 -7.62
N ASN A 61 -7.63 -17.24 -8.35
CA ASN A 61 -7.68 -17.29 -9.81
C ASN A 61 -7.73 -15.91 -10.48
N GLY A 62 -7.77 -14.81 -9.71
CA GLY A 62 -7.82 -13.46 -10.23
C GLY A 62 -9.17 -13.04 -10.83
N ASN A 63 -10.17 -13.91 -10.84
CA ASN A 63 -11.50 -13.57 -11.34
C ASN A 63 -12.17 -12.53 -10.46
N ILE A 64 -13.06 -11.76 -11.05
CA ILE A 64 -13.85 -10.74 -10.36
C ILE A 64 -15.30 -11.21 -10.27
N HIS A 65 -15.80 -11.33 -9.04
CA HIS A 65 -17.21 -11.55 -8.75
C HIS A 65 -17.90 -10.22 -8.50
N ILE A 66 -18.96 -9.95 -9.25
CA ILE A 66 -19.78 -8.75 -9.13
C ILE A 66 -21.18 -9.15 -8.69
N SER A 67 -21.69 -8.53 -7.63
CA SER A 67 -23.05 -8.72 -7.13
C SER A 67 -23.85 -7.43 -7.27
N TYR A 68 -24.97 -7.47 -7.97
CA TYR A 68 -25.90 -6.36 -8.11
C TYR A 68 -27.10 -6.53 -7.18
N LYS A 69 -27.60 -5.42 -6.65
CA LYS A 69 -28.98 -5.39 -6.14
C LYS A 69 -29.96 -5.57 -7.30
N GLN A 70 -31.02 -6.34 -7.08
CA GLN A 70 -32.00 -6.69 -8.11
C GLN A 70 -32.49 -5.52 -8.98
N HIS A 71 -32.70 -4.35 -8.34
CA HIS A 71 -33.18 -3.14 -9.02
C HIS A 71 -32.06 -2.23 -9.59
N SER A 72 -30.81 -2.69 -9.48
CA SER A 72 -29.63 -1.89 -9.88
C SER A 72 -28.78 -2.61 -10.93
N ARG A 73 -29.31 -3.68 -11.50
CA ARG A 73 -28.65 -4.39 -12.59
C ARG A 73 -28.54 -3.51 -13.82
N PRO A 74 -27.45 -3.59 -14.57
CA PRO A 74 -27.34 -2.93 -15.88
C PRO A 74 -28.46 -3.39 -16.82
N GLU A 75 -28.82 -2.53 -17.75
CA GLU A 75 -29.79 -2.89 -18.80
C GLU A 75 -29.27 -4.09 -19.60
N GLY A 76 -30.14 -5.09 -19.79
CA GLY A 76 -29.81 -6.34 -20.49
C GLY A 76 -29.15 -7.41 -19.62
N GLU A 77 -28.81 -7.13 -18.36
CA GLU A 77 -28.27 -8.16 -17.46
C GLU A 77 -29.39 -8.73 -16.58
N GLU A 78 -29.62 -10.03 -16.72
CA GLU A 78 -30.65 -10.74 -15.96
C GLU A 78 -30.13 -11.30 -14.61
N ARG A 79 -28.81 -11.50 -14.49
CA ARG A 79 -28.19 -12.09 -13.31
C ARG A 79 -27.86 -11.03 -12.27
N CYS A 80 -28.01 -11.36 -11.01
CA CYS A 80 -27.53 -10.53 -9.90
C CYS A 80 -26.05 -10.77 -9.61
N ASP A 81 -25.56 -11.98 -9.88
CA ASP A 81 -24.19 -12.41 -9.62
C ASP A 81 -23.50 -12.78 -10.93
N ILE A 82 -22.35 -12.18 -11.16
CA ILE A 82 -21.54 -12.36 -12.37
C ILE A 82 -20.10 -12.62 -11.96
N GLU A 83 -19.50 -13.63 -12.54
CA GLU A 83 -18.06 -13.84 -12.47
C GLU A 83 -17.45 -13.63 -13.85
N TYR A 84 -16.35 -12.87 -13.93
CA TYR A 84 -15.62 -12.72 -15.18
C TYR A 84 -14.10 -12.76 -14.94
N THR A 85 -13.38 -13.18 -15.95
CA THR A 85 -11.93 -13.15 -15.98
C THR A 85 -11.48 -11.84 -16.61
N PRO A 86 -10.75 -10.96 -15.90
CA PRO A 86 -10.25 -9.71 -16.46
C PRO A 86 -9.25 -9.99 -17.58
N GLU A 87 -9.30 -9.16 -18.61
CA GLU A 87 -8.34 -9.19 -19.70
C GLU A 87 -7.45 -7.94 -19.65
N TRP A 88 -6.25 -8.04 -20.17
CA TRP A 88 -5.36 -6.89 -20.28
C TRP A 88 -5.93 -5.82 -21.23
N PRO A 89 -5.72 -4.52 -20.92
CA PRO A 89 -6.26 -3.41 -21.73
C PRO A 89 -5.79 -3.44 -23.18
N VAL A 90 -4.58 -3.97 -23.43
CA VAL A 90 -3.99 -4.18 -24.74
C VAL A 90 -3.55 -5.63 -24.82
N LYS A 91 -4.34 -6.45 -25.53
CA LYS A 91 -4.11 -7.92 -25.58
C LYS A 91 -2.74 -8.30 -26.12
N GLU A 92 -2.28 -7.57 -27.13
CA GLU A 92 -1.00 -7.84 -27.81
C GLU A 92 0.21 -7.66 -26.89
N LEU A 93 0.04 -6.91 -25.80
CA LEU A 93 1.07 -6.66 -24.80
C LEU A 93 0.92 -7.54 -23.55
N GLY A 94 -0.14 -8.34 -23.49
CA GLY A 94 -0.44 -9.17 -22.32
C GLY A 94 0.69 -10.12 -21.97
N GLU A 95 1.23 -10.84 -22.95
CA GLU A 95 2.35 -11.76 -22.74
C GLU A 95 3.65 -11.09 -22.22
N LEU A 96 3.84 -9.80 -22.56
CA LEU A 96 4.96 -9.01 -22.03
C LEU A 96 4.66 -8.61 -20.59
N ALA A 97 3.45 -8.14 -20.32
CA ALA A 97 3.03 -7.76 -18.99
C ALA A 97 3.12 -8.92 -18.00
N ASP A 98 2.68 -10.12 -18.40
CA ASP A 98 2.68 -11.32 -17.54
C ASP A 98 4.09 -11.77 -17.10
N LYS A 99 5.15 -11.28 -17.73
CA LYS A 99 6.54 -11.55 -17.37
C LYS A 99 7.11 -10.57 -16.33
N GLU A 100 6.38 -9.48 -16.08
CA GLU A 100 6.85 -8.41 -15.20
C GLU A 100 6.30 -8.56 -13.77
N GLY A 101 6.88 -7.81 -12.85
CA GLY A 101 6.53 -7.88 -11.44
C GLY A 101 5.09 -7.48 -11.12
N HIS A 102 4.62 -7.89 -9.94
CA HIS A 102 3.28 -7.62 -9.42
C HIS A 102 2.16 -8.03 -10.38
N ASP A 103 2.28 -9.27 -10.93
CA ASP A 103 1.33 -9.85 -11.88
C ASP A 103 1.05 -8.93 -13.09
N GLY A 104 2.12 -8.33 -13.63
CA GLY A 104 2.06 -7.41 -14.77
C GLY A 104 1.80 -5.95 -14.40
N GLY A 105 1.55 -5.64 -13.14
CA GLY A 105 1.26 -4.28 -12.68
C GLY A 105 2.38 -3.29 -12.99
N ASP A 106 3.63 -3.71 -12.84
CA ASP A 106 4.80 -2.85 -13.10
C ASP A 106 4.88 -2.45 -14.58
N PHE A 107 4.57 -3.38 -15.48
CA PHE A 107 4.50 -3.09 -16.92
C PHE A 107 3.48 -1.99 -17.23
N TRP A 108 2.25 -2.12 -16.72
CA TRP A 108 1.18 -1.18 -17.05
C TRP A 108 1.37 0.21 -16.47
N VAL A 109 2.01 0.33 -15.31
CA VAL A 109 2.38 1.63 -14.74
C VAL A 109 3.36 2.37 -15.66
N ILE A 110 4.39 1.68 -16.14
CA ILE A 110 5.38 2.26 -17.06
C ILE A 110 4.76 2.54 -18.42
N TYR A 111 3.94 1.62 -18.92
CA TYR A 111 3.22 1.79 -20.20
C TYR A 111 2.34 3.06 -20.19
N ASP A 112 1.50 3.27 -19.16
CA ASP A 112 0.68 4.48 -19.03
C ASP A 112 1.53 5.75 -18.96
N PHE A 113 2.64 5.71 -18.25
CA PHE A 113 3.55 6.84 -18.15
C PHE A 113 4.16 7.21 -19.51
N VAL A 114 4.68 6.22 -20.26
CA VAL A 114 5.23 6.43 -21.60
C VAL A 114 4.17 6.97 -22.56
N LYS A 115 2.99 6.36 -22.55
CA LYS A 115 1.85 6.83 -23.36
C LYS A 115 1.43 8.25 -23.01
N ALA A 116 1.43 8.59 -21.73
CA ALA A 116 1.12 9.94 -21.30
C ALA A 116 2.13 10.97 -21.85
N LEU A 117 3.43 10.62 -21.92
CA LEU A 117 4.46 11.47 -22.51
C LEU A 117 4.27 11.60 -24.04
N GLU A 118 4.03 10.48 -24.75
CA GLU A 118 3.80 10.49 -26.20
C GLU A 118 2.58 11.34 -26.59
N GLU A 119 1.52 11.26 -25.81
CA GLU A 119 0.25 11.94 -26.05
C GLU A 119 0.18 13.36 -25.46
N GLY A 120 1.20 13.80 -24.73
CA GLY A 120 1.23 15.09 -24.05
C GLY A 120 0.18 15.27 -22.96
N ARG A 121 -0.33 14.16 -22.39
CA ARG A 121 -1.30 14.17 -21.31
C ARG A 121 -0.65 13.94 -19.94
N LYS A 122 -1.37 14.25 -18.88
CA LYS A 122 -0.93 13.85 -17.54
C LYS A 122 -1.15 12.33 -17.34
N PRO A 123 -0.18 11.61 -16.76
CA PRO A 123 -0.40 10.22 -16.36
C PRO A 123 -1.50 10.15 -15.28
N TYR A 124 -2.18 9.03 -15.20
CA TYR A 124 -3.17 8.81 -14.13
C TYR A 124 -2.53 8.92 -12.74
N TRP A 125 -1.37 8.30 -12.55
CA TRP A 125 -0.55 8.42 -11.34
C TRP A 125 0.40 9.60 -11.47
N ASP A 126 -0.11 10.82 -11.30
CA ASP A 126 0.73 12.00 -11.17
C ASP A 126 1.37 12.08 -9.77
N VAL A 127 2.33 12.98 -9.61
CA VAL A 127 3.06 13.16 -8.34
C VAL A 127 2.12 13.42 -7.16
N TYR A 128 1.02 14.10 -7.36
CA TYR A 128 0.08 14.44 -6.28
C TYR A 128 -0.75 13.24 -5.83
N ARG A 129 -1.17 12.39 -6.76
CA ARG A 129 -1.86 11.13 -6.42
C ARG A 129 -0.92 10.14 -5.76
N ALA A 130 0.29 10.00 -6.30
CA ALA A 130 1.30 9.10 -5.76
C ALA A 130 1.70 9.50 -4.32
N THR A 131 2.00 10.77 -4.09
CA THR A 131 2.36 11.25 -2.74
C THR A 131 1.20 11.17 -1.76
N ARG A 132 -0.03 11.44 -2.19
CA ARG A 132 -1.22 11.27 -1.34
C ARG A 132 -1.40 9.80 -0.93
N ALA A 133 -1.29 8.86 -1.86
CA ALA A 133 -1.39 7.43 -1.55
C ALA A 133 -0.27 6.97 -0.60
N ALA A 134 0.97 7.38 -0.83
CA ALA A 134 2.10 7.08 0.06
C ALA A 134 1.90 7.68 1.46
N SER A 135 1.35 8.88 1.56
CA SER A 135 1.07 9.55 2.84
C SER A 135 0.11 8.77 3.74
N VAL A 136 -0.83 7.99 3.15
CA VAL A 136 -1.77 7.17 3.94
C VAL A 136 -1.01 6.19 4.82
N ALA A 137 -0.03 5.46 4.28
CA ALA A 137 0.74 4.48 5.05
C ALA A 137 1.58 5.15 6.14
N ILE A 138 2.23 6.27 5.80
CA ILE A 138 3.08 7.02 6.74
C ILE A 138 2.25 7.58 7.89
N LEU A 139 1.10 8.19 7.58
CA LEU A 139 0.25 8.79 8.60
C LEU A 139 -0.52 7.74 9.40
N ALA A 140 -0.86 6.60 8.81
CA ALA A 140 -1.40 5.47 9.54
C ALA A 140 -0.42 4.97 10.61
N TRP A 141 0.86 4.88 10.28
CA TRP A 141 1.89 4.56 11.25
C TRP A 141 1.98 5.60 12.37
N ARG A 142 1.97 6.87 12.04
CA ARG A 142 1.96 7.96 13.04
C ARG A 142 0.70 7.95 13.90
N SER A 143 -0.45 7.63 13.31
CA SER A 143 -1.69 7.45 14.06
C SER A 143 -1.54 6.36 15.11
N VAL A 144 -0.98 5.21 14.73
CA VAL A 144 -0.72 4.10 15.67
C VAL A 144 0.20 4.54 16.81
N LEU A 145 1.30 5.23 16.51
CA LEU A 145 2.23 5.76 17.54
C LEU A 145 1.57 6.78 18.47
N ASN A 146 0.51 7.44 17.98
CA ASN A 146 -0.27 8.43 18.73
C ASN A 146 -1.59 7.86 19.28
N GLY A 147 -1.61 6.58 19.60
CA GLY A 147 -2.78 5.92 20.23
C GLY A 147 -4.01 5.78 19.32
N GLY A 148 -3.82 5.75 17.99
CA GLY A 148 -4.91 5.58 17.03
C GLY A 148 -5.67 6.88 16.73
N GLN A 149 -5.11 8.05 17.02
CA GLN A 149 -5.75 9.33 16.73
C GLN A 149 -5.88 9.54 15.23
N PRO A 150 -7.01 10.11 14.75
CA PRO A 150 -7.17 10.47 13.35
C PRO A 150 -6.08 11.43 12.88
N MET A 151 -5.65 11.27 11.64
CA MET A 151 -4.67 12.12 10.99
C MET A 151 -5.18 12.57 9.62
N ASP A 152 -5.09 13.87 9.34
CA ASP A 152 -5.47 14.42 8.05
C ASP A 152 -4.43 14.07 6.98
N ILE A 153 -4.90 13.55 5.85
CA ILE A 153 -4.06 13.27 4.70
C ILE A 153 -3.79 14.57 3.94
N PRO A 154 -2.51 14.98 3.76
CA PRO A 154 -2.19 16.25 3.12
C PRO A 154 -2.56 16.28 1.64
N ASP A 155 -2.95 17.45 1.14
CA ASP A 155 -3.00 17.72 -0.29
C ASP A 155 -1.78 18.56 -0.70
N PHE A 156 -0.74 17.91 -1.21
CA PHE A 156 0.50 18.57 -1.62
C PHE A 156 0.37 19.54 -2.80
N ARG A 157 -0.84 19.73 -3.36
CA ARG A 157 -1.14 20.88 -4.24
C ARG A 157 -1.16 22.18 -3.45
N ARG A 158 -1.49 22.12 -2.16
CA ARG A 158 -1.54 23.28 -1.27
C ARG A 158 -0.15 23.53 -0.68
N GLU A 159 0.27 24.79 -0.73
CA GLU A 159 1.59 25.16 -0.20
C GLU A 159 1.69 24.96 1.32
N GLU A 160 0.62 25.22 2.05
CA GLU A 160 0.57 25.01 3.49
C GLU A 160 0.85 23.55 3.88
N ASP A 161 0.31 22.58 3.12
CA ASP A 161 0.58 21.17 3.36
C ASP A 161 2.01 20.78 3.00
N ARG A 162 2.59 21.37 1.93
CA ARG A 162 3.99 21.15 1.59
C ARG A 162 4.90 21.66 2.69
N ARG A 163 4.68 22.89 3.18
CA ARG A 163 5.50 23.49 4.25
C ARG A 163 5.44 22.71 5.56
N LYS A 164 4.29 22.13 5.88
CA LYS A 164 4.12 21.31 7.10
C LYS A 164 5.06 20.10 7.14
N TYR A 165 5.40 19.55 5.98
CA TYR A 165 6.22 18.35 5.86
C TYR A 165 7.60 18.58 5.24
N GLU A 166 7.97 19.84 4.95
CA GLU A 166 9.23 20.21 4.25
C GLU A 166 10.48 19.68 4.95
N PHE A 167 10.48 19.68 6.28
CA PHE A 167 11.61 19.22 7.09
C PHE A 167 11.33 17.90 7.81
N ASP A 168 10.36 17.14 7.32
CA ASP A 168 10.03 15.84 7.89
C ASP A 168 10.99 14.77 7.38
N ASN A 169 12.04 14.53 8.14
CA ASN A 169 13.12 13.58 7.81
C ASN A 169 13.03 12.28 8.61
N ILE A 170 11.85 11.94 9.16
CA ILE A 170 11.66 10.68 9.86
C ILE A 170 11.76 9.54 8.85
N SER A 171 12.75 8.67 9.06
CA SER A 171 13.01 7.52 8.20
C SER A 171 12.81 6.21 8.95
N PRO A 172 12.22 5.17 8.31
CA PRO A 172 12.19 3.83 8.87
C PRO A 172 13.53 3.09 8.77
N TYR A 173 14.48 3.64 8.02
CA TYR A 173 15.79 3.02 7.86
C TYR A 173 16.70 3.32 9.05
N PRO A 174 17.61 2.39 9.42
CA PRO A 174 18.60 2.64 10.44
C PRO A 174 19.49 3.84 10.10
N ASP A 175 19.92 4.56 11.13
CA ASP A 175 20.95 5.59 11.00
C ASP A 175 22.35 4.96 10.82
N GLU A 176 23.37 5.79 10.72
CA GLU A 176 24.78 5.37 10.62
C GLU A 176 25.27 4.48 11.79
N ASN A 177 24.55 4.47 12.90
CA ASN A 177 24.81 3.61 14.05
C ASN A 177 23.85 2.41 14.13
N TYR A 178 23.13 2.11 13.05
CA TYR A 178 22.10 1.06 12.95
C TYR A 178 20.95 1.21 13.96
N ARG A 179 20.67 2.43 14.42
CA ARG A 179 19.53 2.72 15.29
C ARG A 179 18.29 2.99 14.46
N VAL A 180 17.18 2.39 14.86
CA VAL A 180 15.89 2.57 14.19
C VAL A 180 15.22 3.85 14.71
N ASN A 181 14.81 4.72 13.79
CA ASN A 181 14.21 6.01 14.14
C ASN A 181 12.73 5.91 14.49
N ILE A 182 12.04 4.87 14.02
CA ILE A 182 10.61 4.68 14.23
C ILE A 182 10.39 3.50 15.16
N PRO A 183 9.84 3.72 16.38
CA PRO A 183 9.56 2.63 17.32
C PRO A 183 8.40 1.75 16.83
N CYS A 184 8.31 0.53 17.34
CA CYS A 184 7.12 -0.29 17.22
C CYS A 184 5.93 0.36 17.97
N SER A 185 4.71 0.11 17.47
CA SER A 185 3.49 0.75 17.97
C SER A 185 3.16 0.47 19.44
N SER A 186 3.60 -0.64 19.96
CA SER A 186 3.17 -1.12 21.29
C SER A 186 3.98 -0.58 22.46
N ARG A 187 5.18 -0.07 22.22
CA ARG A 187 6.08 0.51 23.23
C ARG A 187 7.30 1.14 22.57
N PRO A 188 8.06 1.97 23.30
CA PRO A 188 9.35 2.41 22.83
C PRO A 188 10.18 1.17 22.43
N TYR A 189 10.58 1.11 21.19
CA TYR A 189 11.46 0.06 20.72
C TYR A 189 12.87 0.38 21.23
N ALA A 190 13.36 -0.48 22.11
CA ALA A 190 14.73 -0.42 22.59
C ALA A 190 15.41 -1.73 22.12
N PRO A 191 16.15 -1.72 21.00
CA PRO A 191 16.86 -2.89 20.53
C PRO A 191 17.92 -3.30 21.57
N THR A 192 18.05 -4.59 21.77
CA THR A 192 19.16 -5.15 22.56
C THR A 192 20.48 -5.04 21.78
N GLU A 193 21.61 -5.21 22.48
CA GLU A 193 22.91 -5.28 21.79
C GLU A 193 22.96 -6.41 20.75
N GLU A 194 22.27 -7.50 21.02
CA GLU A 194 22.14 -8.65 20.12
C GLU A 194 21.33 -8.31 18.87
N ASP A 195 20.22 -7.56 19.03
CA ASP A 195 19.43 -7.04 17.91
C ASP A 195 20.23 -6.08 17.04
N LEU A 196 21.03 -5.21 17.67
CA LEU A 196 21.89 -4.25 16.96
C LEU A 196 23.03 -4.96 16.22
N ALA A 197 23.62 -6.01 16.80
CA ALA A 197 24.63 -6.82 16.12
C ALA A 197 24.05 -7.54 14.90
N ALA A 198 22.86 -8.14 15.04
CA ALA A 198 22.18 -8.81 13.92
C ALA A 198 21.74 -7.81 12.82
N LEU A 199 21.30 -6.60 13.19
CA LEU A 199 21.02 -5.51 12.25
C LEU A 199 22.27 -5.12 11.47
N LYS A 200 23.39 -4.93 12.18
CA LYS A 200 24.67 -4.57 11.59
C LYS A 200 25.18 -5.65 10.64
N GLU A 201 25.07 -6.92 11.03
CA GLU A 201 25.47 -8.04 10.17
C GLU A 201 24.63 -8.06 8.88
N ARG A 202 23.32 -7.92 9.00
CA ARG A 202 22.40 -7.97 7.86
C ARG A 202 22.53 -6.77 6.94
N PHE A 203 22.46 -5.55 7.47
CA PHE A 203 22.50 -4.33 6.66
C PHE A 203 23.95 -3.92 6.33
N GLY A 204 24.92 -4.30 7.12
CA GLY A 204 26.33 -4.13 6.78
C GLY A 204 26.74 -4.97 5.57
N GLN A 205 26.12 -6.12 5.38
CA GLN A 205 26.30 -6.95 4.17
C GLN A 205 25.50 -6.41 2.97
N GLU A 206 24.35 -5.77 3.21
CA GLU A 206 23.52 -5.14 2.16
C GLU A 206 23.98 -3.71 1.81
N ALA A 207 24.68 -3.03 2.73
CA ALA A 207 25.21 -1.69 2.49
C ALA A 207 26.37 -1.66 1.47
N ASP A 208 26.98 -2.80 1.19
CA ASP A 208 27.93 -2.96 0.09
C ASP A 208 27.26 -3.13 -1.29
N LEU A 209 25.92 -3.25 -1.31
CA LEU A 209 25.16 -3.18 -2.55
C LEU A 209 24.92 -1.71 -2.90
N PRO A 210 25.38 -1.22 -4.06
CA PRO A 210 25.04 0.12 -4.50
C PRO A 210 23.52 0.23 -4.54
N MET A 211 22.98 1.22 -3.84
CA MET A 211 21.56 1.57 -3.98
C MET A 211 21.30 1.83 -5.46
N LYS A 212 20.68 0.85 -6.10
CA LYS A 212 20.28 0.93 -7.51
C LYS A 212 18.95 1.66 -7.63
#